data_c3e2fc6abaca71b661f1ddf8dc7256b1
#
_entry.id   c3e2fc6abaca71b661f1ddf8dc7256b1
#
_cell.length_a   1.000
_cell.length_b   1.000
_cell.length_c   1.000
_cell.angle_alpha   90.00
_cell.angle_beta   90.00
_cell.angle_gamma   90.00
#
_symmetry.space_group_name_H-M   'P 1'
#
loop_
_entity.id
_entity.type
_entity.pdbx_description
1 polymer ?
#
loop_
_entity_poly.entity_id
_entity_poly.type
_entity_poly.pdbx_seq_one_letter_code
_entity_poly.pdbx_strand_id
1 'polypeptide(L)'
;MGERINRAGVRVVLLALVSLTLAVNQGFTQDLSSIFKELEAKYAKFEEEIKDMTTVQEIKVVTSEGEMVSEMQMLRKGEKFRMDTTIQMSQAPDMPEGMGEMKTIIIYDGKDTWMISSFTGKKKKLSGKDEKQYQRERNWWKLISEKAKLLGTEKVGKRECYVVEIEEEEYPFTKLWLDKRNLVLIKNESKGTEGEIILLIHSDFRKIKGDWEMPYKTEMYTDGELMATSLVKSIKINKGLSNDLFDPNKVKIKRKGFGMHEMMREMIREGAEDRLLEEVEEAIGR
;
A
#
# COMPACT_ATOMS: atom_id res chain seq x y z
N MET A 1 48.19 -14.01 -53.97
CA MET A 1 47.84 -12.60 -53.99
C MET A 1 47.02 -12.36 -52.71
N GLY A 2 47.70 -11.98 -51.63
CA GLY A 2 47.12 -11.89 -50.29
C GLY A 2 46.91 -10.43 -49.91
N GLU A 3 45.68 -10.04 -49.72
CA GLU A 3 45.32 -8.69 -49.24
C GLU A 3 45.77 -8.50 -47.78
N ARG A 4 46.66 -7.53 -47.59
CA ARG A 4 47.04 -7.07 -46.25
C ARG A 4 45.96 -6.13 -45.73
N ILE A 5 45.14 -6.66 -44.82
CA ILE A 5 44.18 -5.84 -44.06
C ILE A 5 44.99 -4.83 -43.23
N ASN A 6 44.71 -3.56 -43.50
CA ASN A 6 45.39 -2.42 -42.89
C ASN A 6 45.01 -2.31 -41.40
N ARG A 7 45.94 -2.74 -40.52
CA ARG A 7 45.78 -2.76 -39.06
C ARG A 7 45.57 -1.37 -38.42
N ALA A 8 45.81 -0.31 -39.16
CA ALA A 8 45.59 1.05 -38.65
C ALA A 8 44.09 1.44 -38.62
N GLY A 9 43.29 0.99 -39.61
CA GLY A 9 41.85 1.32 -39.67
C GLY A 9 41.03 0.66 -38.54
N VAL A 10 41.42 -0.57 -38.10
CA VAL A 10 40.72 -1.31 -37.03
C VAL A 10 40.94 -0.68 -35.65
N ARG A 11 42.12 -0.08 -35.41
CA ARG A 11 42.42 0.60 -34.12
C ARG A 11 41.65 1.91 -33.94
N VAL A 12 41.37 2.64 -35.01
CA VAL A 12 40.61 3.92 -34.95
C VAL A 12 39.12 3.65 -34.70
N VAL A 13 38.54 2.57 -35.26
CA VAL A 13 37.16 2.19 -35.06
C VAL A 13 36.94 1.64 -33.64
N LEU A 14 37.90 0.90 -33.07
CA LEU A 14 37.82 0.41 -31.70
C LEU A 14 37.95 1.53 -30.64
N LEU A 15 38.78 2.57 -30.90
CA LEU A 15 38.87 3.74 -30.02
C LEU A 15 37.62 4.64 -30.08
N ALA A 16 36.94 4.71 -31.20
CA ALA A 16 35.69 5.47 -31.34
C ALA A 16 34.51 4.76 -30.66
N LEU A 17 34.48 3.42 -30.60
CA LEU A 17 33.47 2.65 -29.89
C LEU A 17 33.67 2.65 -28.38
N VAL A 18 34.90 2.72 -27.88
CA VAL A 18 35.19 2.82 -26.44
C VAL A 18 34.90 4.23 -25.91
N SER A 19 35.08 5.26 -26.72
CA SER A 19 34.72 6.64 -26.31
C SER A 19 33.21 6.90 -26.33
N LEU A 20 32.41 6.14 -27.09
CA LEU A 20 30.96 6.30 -27.12
C LEU A 20 30.27 5.66 -25.92
N THR A 21 30.88 4.63 -25.28
CA THR A 21 30.36 4.00 -24.08
C THR A 21 30.68 4.77 -22.79
N LEU A 22 31.63 5.70 -22.80
CA LEU A 22 31.95 6.57 -21.66
C LEU A 22 31.14 7.88 -21.61
N ALA A 23 30.44 8.22 -22.68
CA ALA A 23 29.65 9.46 -22.76
C ALA A 23 28.20 9.30 -22.23
N VAL A 24 27.75 8.07 -21.89
CA VAL A 24 26.39 7.81 -21.42
C VAL A 24 26.25 8.00 -19.90
N ASN A 25 27.34 8.14 -19.14
CA ASN A 25 27.31 8.22 -17.68
C ASN A 25 27.51 9.61 -17.07
N GLN A 26 27.41 10.70 -17.82
CA GLN A 26 27.58 12.06 -17.29
C GLN A 26 26.28 12.88 -17.27
N GLY A 27 25.12 12.25 -17.13
CA GLY A 27 23.83 12.95 -17.11
C GLY A 27 22.99 12.79 -15.84
N PHE A 28 23.42 12.06 -14.83
CA PHE A 28 22.58 11.73 -13.65
C PHE A 28 23.31 11.87 -12.34
N THR A 29 23.64 13.10 -11.96
CA THR A 29 24.01 13.39 -10.57
C THR A 29 23.00 14.34 -9.95
N GLN A 30 21.72 13.98 -9.99
CA GLN A 30 20.87 14.46 -8.92
C GLN A 30 21.17 13.52 -7.74
N ASP A 31 21.87 14.04 -6.75
CA ASP A 31 22.20 13.35 -5.53
C ASP A 31 20.91 12.90 -4.85
N LEU A 32 20.82 11.64 -4.44
CA LEU A 32 19.68 11.09 -3.73
C LEU A 32 19.27 11.97 -2.54
N SER A 33 20.25 12.58 -1.87
CA SER A 33 20.06 13.55 -0.79
C SER A 33 19.25 14.78 -1.25
N SER A 34 19.44 15.26 -2.47
CA SER A 34 18.66 16.39 -3.00
C SER A 34 17.22 16.01 -3.30
N ILE A 35 16.99 14.80 -3.83
CA ILE A 35 15.64 14.27 -4.06
C ILE A 35 14.88 14.15 -2.75
N PHE A 36 15.51 13.67 -1.69
CA PHE A 36 14.88 13.53 -0.38
C PHE A 36 14.59 14.86 0.29
N LYS A 37 15.50 15.82 0.22
CA LYS A 37 15.23 17.18 0.72
C LYS A 37 14.04 17.84 0.02
N GLU A 38 13.94 17.67 -1.30
CA GLU A 38 12.80 18.16 -2.07
C GLU A 38 11.51 17.43 -1.70
N LEU A 39 11.57 16.11 -1.50
CA LEU A 39 10.45 15.29 -1.06
C LEU A 39 9.96 15.71 0.33
N GLU A 40 10.86 15.87 1.30
CA GLU A 40 10.54 16.34 2.65
C GLU A 40 9.92 17.74 2.63
N ALA A 41 10.51 18.68 1.89
CA ALA A 41 9.99 20.04 1.75
C ALA A 41 8.59 20.03 1.13
N LYS A 42 8.36 19.18 0.13
CA LYS A 42 7.05 18.98 -0.47
C LYS A 42 6.04 18.49 0.56
N TYR A 43 6.33 17.41 1.29
CA TYR A 43 5.38 16.87 2.25
C TYR A 43 5.15 17.79 3.46
N ALA A 44 6.17 18.54 3.90
CA ALA A 44 6.01 19.58 4.92
C ALA A 44 5.01 20.65 4.46
N LYS A 45 5.12 21.13 3.21
CA LYS A 45 4.15 22.05 2.62
C LYS A 45 2.76 21.44 2.51
N PHE A 46 2.64 20.15 2.16
CA PHE A 46 1.37 19.43 2.16
C PHE A 46 0.71 19.44 3.55
N GLU A 47 1.47 19.14 4.60
CA GLU A 47 0.97 19.15 5.98
C GLU A 47 0.56 20.56 6.44
N GLU A 48 1.24 21.60 5.94
CA GLU A 48 0.89 22.99 6.20
C GLU A 48 -0.41 23.42 5.50
N GLU A 49 -0.59 23.08 4.23
CA GLU A 49 -1.71 23.51 3.42
C GLU A 49 -2.97 22.67 3.62
N ILE A 50 -2.83 21.38 3.95
CA ILE A 50 -3.93 20.43 4.10
C ILE A 50 -4.05 20.02 5.56
N LYS A 51 -4.84 20.81 6.31
CA LYS A 51 -5.07 20.61 7.75
C LYS A 51 -5.92 19.39 8.05
N ASP A 52 -6.89 19.11 7.19
CA ASP A 52 -7.72 17.91 7.26
C ASP A 52 -8.10 17.41 5.87
N MET A 53 -8.34 16.12 5.77
CA MET A 53 -8.73 15.47 4.52
C MET A 53 -9.65 14.28 4.82
N THR A 54 -10.68 14.11 4.00
CA THR A 54 -11.52 12.91 3.94
C THR A 54 -11.43 12.34 2.54
N THR A 55 -11.08 11.06 2.44
CA THR A 55 -11.09 10.30 1.18
C THR A 55 -12.09 9.15 1.31
N VAL A 56 -12.93 8.96 0.31
CA VAL A 56 -13.81 7.80 0.19
C VAL A 56 -13.37 7.02 -1.04
N GLN A 57 -13.17 5.73 -0.88
CA GLN A 57 -12.74 4.85 -1.97
C GLN A 57 -13.45 3.50 -1.91
N GLU A 58 -13.65 2.93 -3.08
CA GLU A 58 -14.13 1.56 -3.27
C GLU A 58 -12.92 0.67 -3.53
N ILE A 59 -12.86 -0.45 -2.84
CA ILE A 59 -11.81 -1.45 -3.02
C ILE A 59 -12.45 -2.73 -3.49
N LYS A 60 -11.98 -3.24 -4.64
CA LYS A 60 -12.34 -4.53 -5.18
C LYS A 60 -11.17 -5.48 -4.99
N VAL A 61 -11.41 -6.59 -4.32
CA VAL A 61 -10.44 -7.66 -4.10
C VAL A 61 -10.84 -8.85 -4.96
N VAL A 62 -9.90 -9.37 -5.75
CA VAL A 62 -10.09 -10.58 -6.54
C VAL A 62 -9.81 -11.78 -5.64
N THR A 63 -10.74 -12.70 -5.56
CA THR A 63 -10.60 -13.97 -4.83
C THR A 63 -10.83 -15.13 -5.78
N SER A 64 -10.48 -16.35 -5.39
CA SER A 64 -10.77 -17.57 -6.14
C SER A 64 -12.27 -17.78 -6.44
N GLU A 65 -13.13 -17.16 -5.64
CA GLU A 65 -14.58 -17.32 -5.65
C GLU A 65 -15.31 -16.12 -6.28
N GLY A 66 -14.57 -15.09 -6.70
CA GLY A 66 -15.12 -13.89 -7.35
C GLY A 66 -14.53 -12.58 -6.82
N GLU A 67 -15.24 -11.48 -7.05
CA GLU A 67 -14.84 -10.15 -6.56
C GLU A 67 -15.57 -9.83 -5.26
N MET A 68 -14.81 -9.40 -4.24
CA MET A 68 -15.35 -8.83 -3.02
C MET A 68 -15.18 -7.31 -3.06
N VAL A 69 -16.26 -6.58 -2.81
CA VAL A 69 -16.27 -5.12 -2.81
C VAL A 69 -16.37 -4.58 -1.39
N SER A 70 -15.50 -3.64 -1.07
CA SER A 70 -15.53 -2.90 0.19
C SER A 70 -15.48 -1.39 -0.05
N GLU A 71 -16.07 -0.63 0.87
CA GLU A 71 -15.91 0.81 0.93
C GLU A 71 -14.95 1.17 2.06
N MET A 72 -14.01 2.05 1.79
CA MET A 72 -13.12 2.60 2.78
C MET A 72 -13.22 4.12 2.82
N GLN A 73 -13.47 4.66 4.02
CA GLN A 73 -13.38 6.09 4.29
C GLN A 73 -12.14 6.35 5.14
N MET A 74 -11.27 7.22 4.67
CA MET A 74 -10.07 7.66 5.37
C MET A 74 -10.20 9.13 5.76
N LEU A 75 -9.98 9.43 7.04
CA LEU A 75 -9.98 10.77 7.58
C LEU A 75 -8.60 11.07 8.17
N ARG A 76 -8.07 12.24 7.86
CA ARG A 76 -6.81 12.75 8.43
C ARG A 76 -6.99 14.16 8.97
N LYS A 77 -6.40 14.44 10.14
CA LYS A 77 -6.31 15.77 10.72
C LYS A 77 -4.98 15.93 11.47
N GLY A 78 -4.04 16.68 10.87
CA GLY A 78 -2.66 16.69 11.35
C GLY A 78 -2.09 15.27 11.39
N GLU A 79 -1.60 14.86 12.55
CA GLU A 79 -1.07 13.50 12.74
C GLU A 79 -2.14 12.43 12.98
N LYS A 80 -3.35 12.83 13.38
CA LYS A 80 -4.44 11.89 13.64
C LYS A 80 -4.99 11.32 12.35
N PHE A 81 -5.33 10.04 12.36
CA PHE A 81 -6.05 9.42 11.27
C PHE A 81 -7.15 8.47 11.76
N ARG A 82 -8.12 8.25 10.91
CA ARG A 82 -9.15 7.24 11.07
C ARG A 82 -9.43 6.59 9.72
N MET A 83 -9.53 5.28 9.72
CA MET A 83 -9.88 4.47 8.57
C MET A 83 -11.09 3.62 8.92
N ASP A 84 -12.21 3.85 8.24
CA ASP A 84 -13.44 3.07 8.37
C ASP A 84 -13.53 2.18 7.14
N THR A 85 -13.44 0.87 7.31
CA THR A 85 -13.62 -0.11 6.23
C THR A 85 -14.93 -0.85 6.43
N THR A 86 -15.73 -0.90 5.38
CA THR A 86 -17.02 -1.60 5.35
C THR A 86 -16.98 -2.65 4.25
N ILE A 87 -17.20 -3.91 4.62
CA ILE A 87 -17.24 -5.07 3.71
C ILE A 87 -18.67 -5.58 3.66
N GLN A 88 -19.20 -5.75 2.44
CA GLN A 88 -20.52 -6.37 2.21
C GLN A 88 -20.35 -7.88 2.20
N MET A 89 -20.65 -8.52 3.33
CA MET A 89 -20.47 -9.96 3.51
C MET A 89 -21.45 -10.79 2.66
N SER A 90 -22.61 -10.22 2.29
CA SER A 90 -23.59 -10.89 1.42
C SER A 90 -23.10 -11.16 -0.01
N GLN A 91 -21.95 -10.57 -0.39
CA GLN A 91 -21.31 -10.78 -1.69
C GLN A 91 -20.18 -11.82 -1.62
N ALA A 92 -19.82 -12.28 -0.41
CA ALA A 92 -18.81 -13.32 -0.26
C ALA A 92 -19.47 -14.68 -0.53
N PRO A 93 -18.91 -15.52 -1.41
CA PRO A 93 -19.37 -16.89 -1.61
C PRO A 93 -19.35 -17.64 -0.28
N ASP A 94 -20.18 -18.66 -0.15
CA ASP A 94 -20.32 -19.51 1.05
C ASP A 94 -20.71 -18.80 2.35
N MET A 95 -21.10 -17.51 2.30
CA MET A 95 -21.64 -16.83 3.46
C MET A 95 -23.15 -17.02 3.56
N PRO A 96 -23.68 -17.34 4.76
CA PRO A 96 -25.11 -17.49 4.96
C PRO A 96 -25.92 -16.27 4.55
N GLU A 97 -27.06 -16.48 3.93
CA GLU A 97 -28.03 -15.41 3.64
C GLU A 97 -28.34 -14.63 4.92
N GLY A 98 -28.21 -13.31 4.87
CA GLY A 98 -28.46 -12.45 6.03
C GLY A 98 -27.21 -12.00 6.78
N MET A 99 -26.00 -12.45 6.41
CA MET A 99 -24.79 -11.78 6.82
C MET A 99 -24.72 -10.40 6.19
N GLY A 100 -24.95 -9.39 7.00
CA GLY A 100 -24.95 -8.03 6.59
C GLY A 100 -23.52 -7.49 6.37
N GLU A 101 -23.37 -6.27 6.67
CA GLU A 101 -22.17 -5.46 6.57
C GLU A 101 -21.22 -5.69 7.76
N MET A 102 -19.94 -5.94 7.52
CA MET A 102 -18.91 -5.93 8.54
C MET A 102 -18.15 -4.59 8.49
N LYS A 103 -18.02 -3.93 9.63
CA LYS A 103 -17.30 -2.66 9.74
C LYS A 103 -16.10 -2.81 10.68
N THR A 104 -14.93 -2.37 10.20
CA THR A 104 -13.71 -2.22 10.98
C THR A 104 -13.28 -0.76 10.97
N ILE A 105 -12.93 -0.23 12.12
CA ILE A 105 -12.44 1.15 12.27
C ILE A 105 -11.07 1.09 12.91
N ILE A 106 -10.09 1.73 12.28
CA ILE A 106 -8.75 1.94 12.83
C ILE A 106 -8.59 3.43 13.10
N ILE A 107 -8.15 3.78 14.31
CA ILE A 107 -7.94 5.16 14.73
C ILE A 107 -6.56 5.29 15.33
N TYR A 108 -5.78 6.25 14.84
CA TYR A 108 -4.64 6.81 15.56
C TYR A 108 -5.07 8.17 16.15
N ASP A 109 -5.11 8.25 17.47
CA ASP A 109 -5.61 9.44 18.18
C ASP A 109 -4.57 10.54 18.39
N GLY A 110 -3.35 10.32 17.89
CA GLY A 110 -2.15 11.15 18.09
C GLY A 110 -1.17 10.55 19.09
N LYS A 111 -1.54 9.45 19.74
CA LYS A 111 -0.72 8.73 20.72
C LYS A 111 -0.73 7.23 20.50
N ASP A 112 -1.91 6.65 20.43
CA ASP A 112 -2.17 5.22 20.39
C ASP A 112 -3.00 4.85 19.16
N THR A 113 -2.80 3.64 18.65
CA THR A 113 -3.59 3.07 17.55
C THR A 113 -4.63 2.09 18.10
N TRP A 114 -5.86 2.25 17.67
CA TRP A 114 -7.01 1.48 18.11
C TRP A 114 -7.70 0.79 16.94
N MET A 115 -8.10 -0.44 17.13
CA MET A 115 -8.97 -1.19 16.21
C MET A 115 -10.31 -1.45 16.88
N ILE A 116 -11.40 -1.14 16.16
CA ILE A 116 -12.77 -1.32 16.61
C ILE A 116 -13.49 -2.12 15.53
N SER A 117 -14.06 -3.26 15.88
CA SER A 117 -14.73 -4.15 14.93
C SER A 117 -16.21 -4.35 15.31
N SER A 118 -17.09 -4.21 14.31
CA SER A 118 -18.51 -4.53 14.49
C SER A 118 -18.76 -6.03 14.70
N PHE A 119 -17.84 -6.86 14.22
CA PHE A 119 -17.88 -8.31 14.38
C PHE A 119 -17.75 -8.72 15.84
N THR A 120 -16.70 -8.28 16.50
CA THR A 120 -16.46 -8.63 17.91
C THR A 120 -17.21 -7.70 18.87
N GLY A 121 -17.65 -6.52 18.40
CA GLY A 121 -18.16 -5.43 19.24
C GLY A 121 -17.10 -4.87 20.20
N LYS A 122 -15.83 -5.25 20.03
CA LYS A 122 -14.73 -4.89 20.91
C LYS A 122 -13.87 -3.80 20.33
N LYS A 123 -13.28 -3.03 21.23
CA LYS A 123 -12.24 -2.06 20.99
C LYS A 123 -10.92 -2.63 21.52
N LYS A 124 -9.89 -2.67 20.68
CA LYS A 124 -8.56 -3.17 21.03
C LYS A 124 -7.53 -2.10 20.71
N LYS A 125 -6.66 -1.78 21.65
CA LYS A 125 -5.45 -1.02 21.41
C LYS A 125 -4.46 -1.93 20.67
N LEU A 126 -3.94 -1.49 19.55
CA LEU A 126 -2.87 -2.17 18.82
C LEU A 126 -1.53 -1.91 19.51
N SER A 127 -0.61 -2.84 19.39
CA SER A 127 0.74 -2.75 19.96
C SER A 127 1.74 -3.52 19.11
N GLY A 128 3.03 -3.23 19.28
CA GLY A 128 4.10 -3.95 18.63
C GLY A 128 4.15 -3.76 17.11
N LYS A 129 4.24 -4.86 16.37
CA LYS A 129 4.41 -4.83 14.90
C LYS A 129 3.21 -4.19 14.20
N ASP A 130 2.00 -4.51 14.62
CA ASP A 130 0.76 -4.02 13.99
C ASP A 130 0.68 -2.49 14.07
N GLU A 131 0.96 -1.91 15.25
CA GLU A 131 0.96 -0.46 15.43
C GLU A 131 2.02 0.22 14.58
N LYS A 132 3.25 -0.31 14.59
CA LYS A 132 4.38 0.22 13.83
C LYS A 132 4.09 0.24 12.33
N GLN A 133 3.46 -0.80 11.79
CA GLN A 133 3.12 -0.88 10.38
C GLN A 133 2.24 0.29 9.93
N TYR A 134 1.12 0.57 10.64
CA TYR A 134 0.24 1.69 10.29
C TYR A 134 0.93 3.06 10.38
N GLN A 135 1.85 3.22 11.32
CA GLN A 135 2.60 4.48 11.46
C GLN A 135 3.64 4.66 10.34
N ARG A 136 4.31 3.59 9.92
CA ARG A 136 5.35 3.59 8.87
C ARG A 136 4.78 3.89 7.49
N GLU A 137 3.74 3.19 7.09
CA GLU A 137 3.10 3.40 5.80
C GLU A 137 2.62 4.84 5.61
N ARG A 138 2.15 5.47 6.68
CA ARG A 138 1.68 6.85 6.66
C ARG A 138 2.77 7.88 6.50
N ASN A 139 3.95 7.64 7.06
CA ASN A 139 5.06 8.58 7.11
C ASN A 139 6.29 8.06 6.33
N TRP A 140 6.05 7.25 5.30
CA TRP A 140 7.11 6.59 4.54
C TRP A 140 8.23 7.54 4.09
N TRP A 141 7.91 8.77 3.71
CA TRP A 141 8.91 9.78 3.28
C TRP A 141 9.84 10.26 4.41
N LYS A 142 9.40 10.14 5.68
CA LYS A 142 10.22 10.48 6.86
C LYS A 142 11.17 9.35 7.27
N LEU A 143 10.95 8.16 6.72
CA LEU A 143 11.67 6.95 7.12
C LEU A 143 12.75 6.55 6.10
N ILE A 144 12.83 7.26 4.97
CA ILE A 144 13.84 6.96 3.96
C ILE A 144 15.21 7.26 4.54
N SER A 145 16.00 6.22 4.75
CA SER A 145 17.29 6.27 5.43
C SER A 145 18.46 6.48 4.47
N GLU A 146 19.65 6.69 5.04
CA GLU A 146 20.93 6.73 4.33
C GLU A 146 21.25 5.41 3.58
N LYS A 147 20.53 4.32 3.86
CA LYS A 147 20.66 3.03 3.17
C LYS A 147 19.92 2.95 1.84
N ALA A 148 19.17 3.99 1.48
CA ALA A 148 18.51 4.05 0.18
C ALA A 148 19.54 4.25 -0.95
N LYS A 149 19.26 3.65 -2.12
CA LYS A 149 20.08 3.74 -3.32
C LYS A 149 19.27 4.22 -4.50
N LEU A 150 19.78 5.21 -5.22
CA LEU A 150 19.20 5.61 -6.50
C LEU A 150 19.69 4.64 -7.59
N LEU A 151 18.78 3.82 -8.12
CA LEU A 151 19.09 2.86 -9.19
C LEU A 151 19.14 3.54 -10.58
N GLY A 152 18.58 4.74 -10.69
CA GLY A 152 18.50 5.50 -11.96
C GLY A 152 17.08 5.97 -12.24
N THR A 153 16.68 5.96 -13.52
CA THR A 153 15.35 6.39 -13.95
C THR A 153 14.68 5.31 -14.78
N GLU A 154 13.35 5.20 -14.61
CA GLU A 154 12.51 4.28 -15.36
C GLU A 154 11.24 5.02 -15.81
N LYS A 155 10.71 4.64 -16.97
CA LYS A 155 9.44 5.17 -17.46
C LYS A 155 8.29 4.27 -17.01
N VAL A 156 7.40 4.79 -16.18
CA VAL A 156 6.17 4.12 -15.74
C VAL A 156 4.98 4.78 -16.44
N GLY A 157 4.40 4.09 -17.41
CA GLY A 157 3.41 4.67 -18.30
C GLY A 157 3.97 5.88 -19.07
N LYS A 158 3.41 7.07 -18.86
CA LYS A 158 3.85 8.33 -19.47
C LYS A 158 4.79 9.16 -18.58
N ARG A 159 5.12 8.67 -17.38
CA ARG A 159 5.91 9.41 -16.37
C ARG A 159 7.33 8.87 -16.29
N GLU A 160 8.31 9.76 -16.31
CA GLU A 160 9.70 9.45 -15.96
C GLU A 160 9.84 9.47 -14.44
N CYS A 161 10.37 8.41 -13.86
CA CYS A 161 10.46 8.25 -12.41
C CYS A 161 11.89 8.00 -11.98
N TYR A 162 12.30 8.57 -10.85
CA TYR A 162 13.45 8.08 -10.11
C TYR A 162 13.10 6.73 -9.51
N VAL A 163 14.02 5.77 -9.59
CA VAL A 163 13.88 4.46 -8.96
C VAL A 163 14.79 4.41 -7.75
N VAL A 164 14.18 4.31 -6.58
CA VAL A 164 14.90 4.27 -5.30
C VAL A 164 14.71 2.89 -4.68
N GLU A 165 15.79 2.20 -4.40
CA GLU A 165 15.83 0.94 -3.66
C GLU A 165 16.12 1.21 -2.19
N ILE A 166 15.48 0.45 -1.29
CA ILE A 166 15.61 0.63 0.15
C ILE A 166 15.94 -0.73 0.77
N GLU A 167 17.17 -0.86 1.27
CA GLU A 167 17.70 -2.09 1.88
C GLU A 167 17.50 -2.09 3.41
N GLU A 168 16.30 -1.78 3.89
CA GLU A 168 16.01 -1.74 5.31
C GLU A 168 14.79 -2.61 5.62
N GLU A 169 14.98 -3.67 6.42
CA GLU A 169 13.93 -4.66 6.75
C GLU A 169 12.70 -4.04 7.42
N GLU A 170 12.92 -2.96 8.16
CA GLU A 170 11.82 -2.28 8.86
C GLU A 170 11.08 -1.25 7.99
N TYR A 171 11.54 -0.99 6.77
CA TYR A 171 10.88 -0.06 5.85
C TYR A 171 9.71 -0.76 5.13
N PRO A 172 8.56 -0.09 4.93
CA PRO A 172 7.39 -0.74 4.33
C PRO A 172 7.53 -1.07 2.84
N PHE A 173 8.53 -0.47 2.18
CA PHE A 173 8.74 -0.65 0.76
C PHE A 173 10.19 -1.04 0.47
N THR A 174 10.39 -1.96 -0.48
CA THR A 174 11.72 -2.33 -0.98
C THR A 174 12.15 -1.44 -2.14
N LYS A 175 11.17 -0.88 -2.87
CA LYS A 175 11.46 -0.02 -4.01
C LYS A 175 10.37 1.04 -4.24
N LEU A 176 10.77 2.24 -4.64
CA LEU A 176 9.89 3.36 -4.92
C LEU A 176 10.16 3.93 -6.32
N TRP A 177 9.11 4.33 -7.03
CA TRP A 177 9.16 5.08 -8.28
C TRP A 177 8.53 6.46 -8.07
N LEU A 178 9.36 7.49 -8.03
CA LEU A 178 8.96 8.88 -7.79
C LEU A 178 8.98 9.66 -9.10
N ASP A 179 7.87 10.29 -9.49
CA ASP A 179 7.80 11.13 -10.69
C ASP A 179 8.86 12.23 -10.62
N LYS A 180 9.72 12.36 -11.64
CA LYS A 180 10.82 13.32 -11.68
C LYS A 180 10.36 14.79 -11.64
N ARG A 181 9.12 15.08 -12.04
CA ARG A 181 8.60 16.45 -12.13
C ARG A 181 8.09 16.98 -10.80
N ASN A 182 7.51 16.10 -9.99
CA ASN A 182 6.79 16.52 -8.79
C ASN A 182 6.90 15.55 -7.62
N LEU A 183 7.76 14.54 -7.72
CA LEU A 183 8.05 13.54 -6.68
C LEU A 183 6.79 12.84 -6.09
N VAL A 184 5.70 12.73 -6.86
CA VAL A 184 4.59 11.87 -6.43
C VAL A 184 4.98 10.41 -6.62
N LEU A 185 4.56 9.57 -5.68
CA LEU A 185 4.75 8.13 -5.74
C LEU A 185 3.87 7.54 -6.84
N ILE A 186 4.49 6.94 -7.86
CA ILE A 186 3.80 6.34 -9.00
C ILE A 186 3.65 4.84 -8.82
N LYS A 187 4.64 4.21 -8.20
CA LYS A 187 4.69 2.77 -8.00
C LYS A 187 5.54 2.48 -6.78
N ASN A 188 5.17 1.48 -6.01
CA ASN A 188 6.02 0.96 -4.95
C ASN A 188 5.96 -0.56 -4.91
N GLU A 189 7.05 -1.14 -4.44
CA GLU A 189 7.24 -2.56 -4.22
C GLU A 189 7.49 -2.82 -2.74
N SER A 190 6.95 -3.90 -2.24
CA SER A 190 7.19 -4.41 -0.89
C SER A 190 7.32 -5.93 -0.91
N LYS A 191 7.82 -6.51 0.18
CA LYS A 191 7.80 -7.95 0.40
C LYS A 191 6.71 -8.30 1.41
N GLY A 192 5.91 -9.27 1.08
CA GLY A 192 4.95 -9.86 2.00
C GLY A 192 5.62 -10.79 3.01
N THR A 193 4.82 -11.39 3.85
CA THR A 193 5.29 -12.21 4.99
C THR A 193 5.92 -13.54 4.58
N GLU A 194 5.53 -14.06 3.42
CA GLU A 194 6.05 -15.32 2.84
C GLU A 194 7.14 -15.05 1.79
N GLY A 195 7.51 -13.78 1.58
CA GLY A 195 8.53 -13.35 0.64
C GLY A 195 7.99 -13.00 -0.75
N GLU A 196 6.68 -13.08 -0.95
CA GLU A 196 5.98 -12.67 -2.17
C GLU A 196 6.23 -11.18 -2.46
N ILE A 197 6.26 -10.83 -3.74
CA ILE A 197 6.44 -9.44 -4.18
C ILE A 197 5.07 -8.79 -4.34
N ILE A 198 4.83 -7.77 -3.53
CA ILE A 198 3.63 -6.94 -3.60
C ILE A 198 3.96 -5.64 -4.32
N LEU A 199 3.23 -5.35 -5.39
CA LEU A 199 3.42 -4.18 -6.21
C LEU A 199 2.15 -3.32 -6.18
N LEU A 200 2.29 -2.04 -5.83
CA LEU A 200 1.22 -1.06 -5.95
C LEU A 200 1.51 -0.12 -7.12
N ILE A 201 0.56 0.02 -8.03
CA ILE A 201 0.64 0.93 -9.17
C ILE A 201 -0.44 1.99 -9.04
N HIS A 202 -0.01 3.26 -8.97
CA HIS A 202 -0.90 4.41 -8.83
C HIS A 202 -1.13 5.07 -10.19
N SER A 203 -2.38 5.39 -10.51
CA SER A 203 -2.79 5.97 -11.78
C SER A 203 -3.96 6.94 -11.63
N ASP A 204 -4.44 7.52 -12.74
CA ASP A 204 -5.52 8.53 -12.73
C ASP A 204 -5.24 9.66 -11.74
N PHE A 205 -4.06 10.27 -11.84
CA PHE A 205 -3.67 11.37 -10.98
C PHE A 205 -4.49 12.62 -11.28
N ARG A 206 -5.12 13.18 -10.25
CA ARG A 206 -5.94 14.39 -10.34
C ARG A 206 -5.46 15.43 -9.35
N LYS A 207 -5.51 16.69 -9.75
CA LYS A 207 -5.25 17.82 -8.84
C LYS A 207 -6.33 17.90 -7.78
N ILE A 208 -5.91 18.03 -6.51
CA ILE A 208 -6.81 18.14 -5.35
C ILE A 208 -6.81 19.53 -4.73
N LYS A 209 -5.65 20.22 -4.76
CA LYS A 209 -5.47 21.60 -4.30
C LYS A 209 -4.15 22.16 -4.84
N GLY A 210 -4.20 23.33 -5.53
CA GLY A 210 -3.01 23.92 -6.15
C GLY A 210 -2.33 22.90 -7.09
N ASP A 211 -1.05 22.61 -6.83
CA ASP A 211 -0.28 21.63 -7.60
C ASP A 211 -0.24 20.22 -7.00
N TRP A 212 -0.99 20.00 -5.91
CA TRP A 212 -1.10 18.71 -5.28
C TRP A 212 -1.93 17.74 -6.12
N GLU A 213 -1.31 16.63 -6.51
CA GLU A 213 -1.96 15.53 -7.21
C GLU A 213 -2.09 14.32 -6.28
N MET A 214 -3.20 13.61 -6.40
CA MET A 214 -3.39 12.29 -5.77
C MET A 214 -3.88 11.28 -6.81
N PRO A 215 -3.50 10.01 -6.67
CA PRO A 215 -4.03 8.95 -7.52
C PRO A 215 -5.50 8.68 -7.19
N TYR A 216 -6.30 8.51 -8.23
CA TYR A 216 -7.71 8.11 -8.10
C TYR A 216 -7.89 6.62 -8.37
N LYS A 217 -6.86 5.94 -8.88
CA LYS A 217 -6.82 4.49 -9.03
C LYS A 217 -5.51 3.94 -8.49
N THR A 218 -5.59 2.86 -7.72
CA THR A 218 -4.44 2.07 -7.28
C THR A 218 -4.73 0.61 -7.56
N GLU A 219 -3.80 -0.08 -8.19
CA GLU A 219 -3.86 -1.52 -8.47
C GLU A 219 -2.78 -2.22 -7.64
N MET A 220 -3.16 -3.29 -6.96
CA MET A 220 -2.26 -4.14 -6.18
C MET A 220 -2.07 -5.47 -6.89
N TYR A 221 -0.82 -5.82 -7.10
CA TYR A 221 -0.41 -7.10 -7.68
C TYR A 221 0.41 -7.87 -6.66
N THR A 222 0.25 -9.19 -6.62
CA THR A 222 1.11 -10.11 -5.87
C THR A 222 1.69 -11.11 -6.87
N ASP A 223 3.02 -11.19 -6.94
CA ASP A 223 3.75 -12.03 -7.91
C ASP A 223 3.28 -11.86 -9.37
N GLY A 224 2.85 -10.64 -9.71
CA GLY A 224 2.37 -10.26 -11.05
C GLY A 224 0.88 -10.46 -11.30
N GLU A 225 0.14 -11.07 -10.39
CA GLU A 225 -1.32 -11.25 -10.48
C GLU A 225 -2.06 -10.07 -9.81
N LEU A 226 -3.11 -9.56 -10.47
CA LEU A 226 -3.94 -8.49 -9.92
C LEU A 226 -4.80 -9.02 -8.76
N MET A 227 -4.53 -8.53 -7.56
CA MET A 227 -5.24 -8.94 -6.33
C MET A 227 -6.30 -7.93 -5.90
N ALA A 228 -6.06 -6.64 -6.13
CA ALA A 228 -7.04 -5.63 -5.72
C ALA A 228 -6.96 -4.37 -6.60
N THR A 229 -8.08 -3.67 -6.70
CA THR A 229 -8.18 -2.34 -7.30
C THR A 229 -8.90 -1.41 -6.35
N SER A 230 -8.27 -0.27 -6.03
CA SER A 230 -8.88 0.82 -5.26
C SER A 230 -9.22 1.99 -6.18
N LEU A 231 -10.44 2.49 -6.08
CA LEU A 231 -10.95 3.63 -6.84
C LEU A 231 -11.43 4.72 -5.87
N VAL A 232 -10.80 5.90 -5.94
CA VAL A 232 -11.21 7.05 -5.13
C VAL A 232 -12.53 7.62 -5.69
N LYS A 233 -13.56 7.66 -4.86
CA LYS A 233 -14.87 8.22 -5.19
C LYS A 233 -14.96 9.71 -4.88
N SER A 234 -14.35 10.14 -3.77
CA SER A 234 -14.34 11.56 -3.39
C SER A 234 -13.17 11.91 -2.48
N ILE A 235 -12.69 13.16 -2.61
CA ILE A 235 -11.72 13.77 -1.69
C ILE A 235 -12.29 15.10 -1.23
N LYS A 236 -12.29 15.34 0.08
CA LYS A 236 -12.67 16.62 0.70
C LYS A 236 -11.52 17.13 1.54
N ILE A 237 -11.14 18.39 1.36
CA ILE A 237 -9.98 19.00 1.99
C ILE A 237 -10.42 20.20 2.82
N ASN A 238 -9.81 20.36 4.01
CA ASN A 238 -9.98 21.52 4.89
C ASN A 238 -11.46 21.81 5.20
N LYS A 239 -12.23 20.79 5.57
CA LYS A 239 -13.64 20.91 5.94
C LYS A 239 -13.86 21.07 7.45
N GLY A 240 -12.80 21.13 8.24
CA GLY A 240 -12.89 21.34 9.68
C GLY A 240 -13.33 20.09 10.44
N LEU A 241 -12.63 18.95 10.22
CA LEU A 241 -12.96 17.69 10.91
C LEU A 241 -12.92 17.88 12.43
N SER A 242 -13.95 17.39 13.14
CA SER A 242 -13.98 17.38 14.60
C SER A 242 -12.90 16.45 15.17
N ASN A 243 -12.29 16.83 16.28
CA ASN A 243 -11.36 15.94 17.01
C ASN A 243 -12.06 14.70 17.57
N ASP A 244 -13.35 14.77 17.80
CA ASP A 244 -14.18 13.66 18.29
C ASP A 244 -14.21 12.45 17.35
N LEU A 245 -13.97 12.69 16.06
CA LEU A 245 -13.88 11.62 15.05
C LEU A 245 -12.67 10.70 15.29
N PHE A 246 -11.65 11.21 15.96
CA PHE A 246 -10.41 10.51 16.27
C PHE A 246 -10.32 10.04 17.73
N ASP A 247 -11.39 10.21 18.51
CA ASP A 247 -11.48 9.68 19.88
C ASP A 247 -12.12 8.28 19.83
N PRO A 248 -11.35 7.22 20.13
CA PRO A 248 -11.87 5.85 20.10
C PRO A 248 -13.00 5.65 21.10
N ASN A 249 -13.13 6.49 22.16
CA ASN A 249 -14.21 6.37 23.14
C ASN A 249 -15.53 6.96 22.66
N LYS A 250 -15.50 7.85 21.66
CA LYS A 250 -16.69 8.44 21.04
C LYS A 250 -17.26 7.60 19.90
N VAL A 251 -16.50 6.60 19.42
CA VAL A 251 -16.97 5.69 18.38
C VAL A 251 -17.95 4.67 18.97
N LYS A 252 -19.18 4.72 18.45
CA LYS A 252 -20.22 3.73 18.77
C LYS A 252 -20.32 2.76 17.59
N ILE A 253 -19.93 1.52 17.80
CA ILE A 253 -20.17 0.42 16.86
C ILE A 253 -21.26 -0.46 17.47
N LYS A 254 -22.35 -0.65 16.72
CA LYS A 254 -23.35 -1.66 17.07
C LYS A 254 -22.77 -3.01 16.69
N ARG A 255 -22.75 -3.95 17.62
CA ARG A 255 -22.48 -5.36 17.32
C ARG A 255 -23.55 -5.84 16.34
N LYS A 256 -23.15 -6.14 15.11
CA LYS A 256 -24.00 -6.80 14.12
C LYS A 256 -23.66 -8.28 14.17
N GLY A 257 -24.62 -9.10 14.50
CA GLY A 257 -24.49 -10.53 14.32
C GLY A 257 -24.77 -11.40 15.54
N PHE A 258 -26.05 -11.74 15.72
CA PHE A 258 -26.45 -12.89 16.53
C PHE A 258 -26.10 -14.20 15.78
N GLY A 259 -26.17 -14.21 14.43
CA GLY A 259 -25.91 -15.41 13.62
C GLY A 259 -24.44 -15.82 13.51
N MET A 260 -23.51 -14.87 13.50
CA MET A 260 -22.10 -15.17 13.23
C MET A 260 -21.36 -15.84 14.41
N HIS A 261 -21.77 -15.59 15.66
CA HIS A 261 -21.20 -16.28 16.81
C HIS A 261 -21.69 -17.74 16.87
N GLU A 262 -22.91 -17.97 16.44
CA GLU A 262 -23.51 -19.29 16.31
C GLU A 262 -22.86 -20.06 15.16
N MET A 263 -22.66 -19.43 14.02
CA MET A 263 -21.97 -20.00 12.88
C MET A 263 -20.48 -20.30 13.14
N MET A 264 -19.73 -19.41 13.82
CA MET A 264 -18.37 -19.76 14.23
C MET A 264 -18.33 -20.92 15.23
N ARG A 265 -19.31 -21.04 16.10
CA ARG A 265 -19.44 -22.23 16.96
C ARG A 265 -19.74 -23.49 16.14
N GLU A 266 -20.54 -23.33 15.08
CA GLU A 266 -20.90 -24.44 14.19
C GLU A 266 -19.70 -24.85 13.33
N MET A 267 -18.98 -23.93 12.71
CA MET A 267 -17.72 -24.20 11.99
C MET A 267 -16.63 -24.82 12.88
N ILE A 268 -16.50 -24.34 14.12
CA ILE A 268 -15.55 -24.93 15.09
C ILE A 268 -16.00 -26.33 15.49
N ARG A 269 -17.31 -26.55 15.61
CA ARG A 269 -17.89 -27.86 15.93
C ARG A 269 -17.70 -28.83 14.77
N GLU A 270 -18.03 -28.42 13.54
CA GLU A 270 -17.84 -29.22 12.33
C GLU A 270 -16.36 -29.54 12.10
N GLY A 271 -15.47 -28.57 12.20
CA GLY A 271 -14.02 -28.83 12.07
C GLY A 271 -13.40 -29.58 13.26
N ALA A 272 -14.11 -29.70 14.38
CA ALA A 272 -13.75 -30.60 15.49
C ALA A 272 -14.30 -32.01 15.27
N GLU A 273 -15.51 -32.14 14.70
CA GLU A 273 -16.12 -33.41 14.33
C GLU A 273 -15.34 -34.06 13.18
N ASP A 274 -14.91 -33.31 12.15
CA ASP A 274 -14.08 -33.85 11.06
C ASP A 274 -12.75 -34.37 11.56
N ARG A 275 -12.07 -33.63 12.47
CA ARG A 275 -10.82 -34.11 13.10
C ARG A 275 -11.02 -35.33 13.97
N LEU A 276 -12.14 -35.43 14.71
CA LEU A 276 -12.47 -36.60 15.48
C LEU A 276 -12.78 -37.81 14.60
N LEU A 277 -13.43 -37.60 13.46
CA LEU A 277 -13.66 -38.67 12.47
C LEU A 277 -12.37 -39.17 11.84
N GLU A 278 -11.44 -38.27 11.46
CA GLU A 278 -10.12 -38.63 10.97
C GLU A 278 -9.32 -39.44 12.02
N GLU A 279 -9.31 -38.99 13.29
CA GLU A 279 -8.66 -39.71 14.39
C GLU A 279 -9.26 -41.11 14.67
N VAL A 280 -10.61 -41.25 14.54
CA VAL A 280 -11.31 -42.52 14.70
C VAL A 280 -11.04 -43.45 13.52
N GLU A 281 -11.04 -42.93 12.28
CA GLU A 281 -10.69 -43.71 11.07
C GLU A 281 -9.24 -44.20 11.11
N GLU A 282 -8.31 -43.36 11.56
CA GLU A 282 -6.89 -43.75 11.75
C GLU A 282 -6.72 -44.80 12.87
N ALA A 283 -7.56 -44.73 13.91
CA ALA A 283 -7.54 -45.71 15.02
C ALA A 283 -8.16 -47.07 14.65
N ILE A 284 -9.17 -47.10 13.75
CA ILE A 284 -9.83 -48.30 13.30
C ILE A 284 -9.07 -48.97 12.13
N GLY A 285 -8.28 -48.18 11.36
CA GLY A 285 -7.49 -48.66 10.23
C GLY A 285 -6.15 -49.30 10.61
N ARG A 286 -5.90 -49.44 11.92
CA ARG A 286 -4.78 -50.19 12.50
C ARG A 286 -5.30 -51.44 13.21
#